data_bb06e9c85386c9658a61a9b418a68769
#
_entry.id   bb06e9c85386c9658a61a9b418a68769
#
_cell.length_a   1.000
_cell.length_b   1.000
_cell.length_c   1.000
_cell.angle_alpha   90.00
_cell.angle_beta   90.00
_cell.angle_gamma   90.00
#
_symmetry.space_group_name_H-M   'P 1'
#
loop_
_entity.id
_entity.type
_entity.pdbx_description
1 polymer ?
#
loop_
_entity_poly.entity_id
_entity_poly.type
_entity_poly.pdbx_seq_one_letter_code
_entity_poly.pdbx_strand_id
1 'polypeptide(L)'
;MYGLTKQVQEQAVLLFASTRGINGFGLRYQNVYGPGQSLKNPYTGILAVFSNLARQDQGIEIYEDGQESRDFVYIDDVVEATVRAVNYEGHFVGALNVGSGHATSVMAVAEEIKAYFASDSIIKVTGEFRMGDIRHNIADMSTFEQVLGALQVTPFNVGLGHFLDWASAQPAEDKSAYLRSVSELASRGLMGKTSNQ
;
A
#
# COMPACT_ATOMS: atom_id res chain seq x y z
N MET A 1 -7.37 -6.15 -14.76
CA MET A 1 -8.75 -5.60 -14.67
C MET A 1 -8.85 -4.42 -13.71
N TYR A 2 -8.40 -4.53 -12.43
CA TYR A 2 -8.52 -3.45 -11.45
C TYR A 2 -7.94 -2.10 -11.92
N GLY A 3 -6.69 -2.06 -12.40
CA GLY A 3 -6.08 -0.81 -12.89
C GLY A 3 -6.83 -0.17 -14.05
N LEU A 4 -7.35 -0.98 -14.98
CA LEU A 4 -8.14 -0.47 -16.10
C LEU A 4 -9.44 0.20 -15.61
N THR A 5 -10.16 -0.43 -14.66
CA THR A 5 -11.39 0.16 -14.12
C THR A 5 -11.11 1.46 -13.37
N LYS A 6 -9.98 1.57 -12.65
CA LYS A 6 -9.56 2.82 -11.99
C LYS A 6 -9.22 3.92 -12.99
N GLN A 7 -8.54 3.57 -14.07
CA GLN A 7 -8.24 4.52 -15.14
C GLN A 7 -9.52 5.05 -15.81
N VAL A 8 -10.49 4.19 -16.08
CA VAL A 8 -11.79 4.62 -16.64
C VAL A 8 -12.54 5.53 -15.67
N GLN A 9 -12.55 5.21 -14.36
CA GLN A 9 -13.16 6.07 -13.34
C GLN A 9 -12.52 7.46 -13.30
N GLU A 10 -11.19 7.53 -13.31
CA GLU A 10 -10.44 8.78 -13.35
C GLU A 10 -10.83 9.62 -14.57
N GLN A 11 -10.76 9.02 -15.76
CA GLN A 11 -11.11 9.73 -17.00
C GLN A 11 -12.56 10.25 -17.00
N ALA A 12 -13.50 9.45 -16.49
CA ALA A 12 -14.91 9.85 -16.40
C ALA A 12 -15.11 11.07 -15.48
N VAL A 13 -14.45 11.07 -14.31
CA VAL A 13 -14.50 12.19 -13.36
C VAL A 13 -13.89 13.45 -13.96
N LEU A 14 -12.72 13.33 -14.57
CA LEU A 14 -12.02 14.49 -15.15
C LEU A 14 -12.78 15.08 -16.36
N LEU A 15 -13.36 14.23 -17.21
CA LEU A 15 -14.20 14.66 -18.32
C LEU A 15 -15.46 15.40 -17.82
N PHE A 16 -16.13 14.86 -16.81
CA PHE A 16 -17.29 15.52 -16.20
C PHE A 16 -16.92 16.90 -15.63
N ALA A 17 -15.84 16.98 -14.86
CA ALA A 17 -15.37 18.23 -14.27
C ALA A 17 -15.04 19.27 -15.35
N SER A 18 -14.28 18.86 -16.37
CA SER A 18 -13.93 19.74 -17.50
C SER A 18 -15.16 20.28 -18.25
N THR A 19 -16.15 19.40 -18.52
CA THR A 19 -17.37 19.82 -19.24
C THR A 19 -18.27 20.74 -18.42
N ARG A 20 -18.16 20.71 -17.11
CA ARG A 20 -18.94 21.54 -16.17
C ARG A 20 -18.18 22.79 -15.70
N GLY A 21 -16.91 22.95 -16.04
CA GLY A 21 -16.08 24.05 -15.58
C GLY A 21 -15.87 24.07 -14.06
N ILE A 22 -15.85 22.88 -13.43
CA ILE A 22 -15.61 22.72 -11.98
C ILE A 22 -14.27 22.04 -11.73
N ASN A 23 -13.76 22.13 -10.51
CA ASN A 23 -12.56 21.39 -10.12
C ASN A 23 -12.78 19.87 -10.20
N GLY A 24 -11.78 19.15 -10.70
CA GLY A 24 -11.77 17.69 -10.78
C GLY A 24 -10.43 17.12 -10.41
N PHE A 25 -10.36 16.43 -9.27
CA PHE A 25 -9.15 15.79 -8.77
C PHE A 25 -9.25 14.26 -8.86
N GLY A 26 -8.37 13.65 -9.64
CA GLY A 26 -8.13 12.21 -9.62
C GLY A 26 -6.98 11.90 -8.66
N LEU A 27 -7.27 11.70 -7.35
CA LEU A 27 -6.22 11.40 -6.37
C LEU A 27 -5.80 9.93 -6.48
N ARG A 28 -4.56 9.69 -6.90
CA ARG A 28 -3.95 8.37 -7.06
C ARG A 28 -3.18 8.01 -5.80
N TYR A 29 -3.89 7.44 -4.83
CA TYR A 29 -3.29 7.00 -3.58
C TYR A 29 -2.33 5.83 -3.80
N GLN A 30 -1.13 5.91 -3.23
CA GLN A 30 -0.17 4.83 -3.16
C GLN A 30 -0.57 3.79 -2.10
N ASN A 31 0.35 3.09 -1.49
CA ASN A 31 0.04 2.07 -0.49
C ASN A 31 -0.35 2.72 0.85
N VAL A 32 -1.63 3.10 0.97
CA VAL A 32 -2.16 3.73 2.19
C VAL A 32 -2.16 2.74 3.33
N TYR A 33 -1.68 3.18 4.50
CA TYR A 33 -1.68 2.38 5.72
C TYR A 33 -1.92 3.24 6.95
N GLY A 34 -2.37 2.62 8.05
CA GLY A 34 -2.58 3.30 9.33
C GLY A 34 -3.60 2.59 10.22
N PRO A 35 -3.85 3.13 11.43
CA PRO A 35 -4.89 2.65 12.33
C PRO A 35 -6.26 2.58 11.64
N GLY A 36 -7.04 1.54 11.95
CA GLY A 36 -8.35 1.32 11.33
C GLY A 36 -8.32 0.47 10.05
N GLN A 37 -7.14 0.13 9.53
CA GLN A 37 -7.02 -0.75 8.38
C GLN A 37 -7.58 -2.14 8.70
N SER A 38 -8.32 -2.76 7.75
CA SER A 38 -8.80 -4.12 7.95
C SER A 38 -7.64 -5.11 8.08
N LEU A 39 -7.57 -5.82 9.21
CA LEU A 39 -6.60 -6.90 9.43
C LEU A 39 -7.10 -8.26 8.91
N LYS A 40 -8.41 -8.38 8.62
CA LYS A 40 -9.06 -9.62 8.19
C LYS A 40 -9.05 -9.88 6.70
N ASN A 41 -8.95 -8.81 5.92
CA ASN A 41 -9.02 -8.93 4.47
C ASN A 41 -7.68 -9.43 3.91
N PRO A 42 -7.60 -10.61 3.28
CA PRO A 42 -6.36 -11.16 2.73
C PRO A 42 -5.78 -10.33 1.57
N TYR A 43 -6.57 -9.42 1.02
CA TYR A 43 -6.16 -8.47 -0.02
C TYR A 43 -5.68 -7.13 0.57
N THR A 44 -5.79 -6.92 1.90
CA THR A 44 -5.15 -5.78 2.56
C THR A 44 -3.65 -5.99 2.62
N GLY A 45 -2.91 -4.89 2.43
CA GLY A 45 -1.48 -4.90 2.20
C GLY A 45 -0.64 -5.71 3.19
N ILE A 46 0.59 -5.91 2.81
CA ILE A 46 1.59 -6.74 3.51
C ILE A 46 1.77 -6.37 4.99
N LEU A 47 1.56 -5.10 5.37
CA LEU A 47 1.67 -4.65 6.77
C LEU A 47 0.73 -5.42 7.70
N ALA A 48 -0.54 -5.60 7.29
CA ALA A 48 -1.52 -6.34 8.08
C ALA A 48 -1.16 -7.83 8.19
N VAL A 49 -0.71 -8.43 7.09
CA VAL A 49 -0.30 -9.84 7.05
C VAL A 49 0.94 -10.07 7.91
N PHE A 50 1.99 -9.27 7.71
CA PHE A 50 3.25 -9.45 8.42
C PHE A 50 3.12 -9.15 9.93
N SER A 51 2.35 -8.13 10.31
CA SER A 51 2.08 -7.85 11.73
C SER A 51 1.35 -8.99 12.40
N ASN A 52 0.37 -9.60 11.73
CA ASN A 52 -0.35 -10.72 12.29
C ASN A 52 0.53 -11.99 12.42
N LEU A 53 1.41 -12.24 11.46
CA LEU A 53 2.36 -13.35 11.50
C LEU A 53 3.42 -13.15 12.60
N ALA A 54 4.02 -11.95 12.67
CA ALA A 54 5.05 -11.63 13.65
C ALA A 54 4.52 -11.71 15.09
N ARG A 55 3.30 -11.22 15.36
CA ARG A 55 2.66 -11.32 16.69
C ARG A 55 2.46 -12.75 17.20
N GLN A 56 2.47 -13.73 16.30
CA GLN A 56 2.24 -15.14 16.59
C GLN A 56 3.50 -15.99 16.38
N ASP A 57 4.66 -15.38 16.23
CA ASP A 57 5.94 -16.01 15.92
C ASP A 57 5.89 -16.96 14.70
N GLN A 58 5.01 -16.66 13.75
CA GLN A 58 4.86 -17.46 12.54
C GLN A 58 5.80 -16.98 11.45
N GLY A 59 6.25 -17.91 10.60
CA GLY A 59 7.13 -17.58 9.47
C GLY A 59 6.51 -16.57 8.49
N ILE A 60 7.31 -15.59 8.07
CA ILE A 60 6.97 -14.56 7.08
C ILE A 60 7.59 -14.96 5.76
N GLU A 61 6.75 -15.27 4.78
CA GLU A 61 7.18 -15.59 3.42
C GLU A 61 7.18 -14.33 2.56
N ILE A 62 8.32 -14.05 1.94
CA ILE A 62 8.54 -12.92 1.03
C ILE A 62 8.69 -13.48 -0.38
N TYR A 63 7.97 -12.90 -1.32
CA TYR A 63 8.03 -13.28 -2.72
C TYR A 63 9.27 -12.69 -3.43
N GLU A 64 9.52 -13.15 -4.65
CA GLU A 64 10.66 -12.80 -5.49
C GLU A 64 11.98 -12.86 -4.71
N ASP A 65 12.68 -11.74 -4.60
CA ASP A 65 13.93 -11.58 -3.85
C ASP A 65 13.81 -10.64 -2.64
N GLY A 66 12.59 -10.15 -2.35
CA GLY A 66 12.32 -9.21 -1.25
C GLY A 66 12.71 -7.76 -1.52
N GLN A 67 13.23 -7.46 -2.71
CA GLN A 67 13.63 -6.10 -3.10
C GLN A 67 12.53 -5.32 -3.81
N GLU A 68 11.34 -5.95 -3.99
CA GLU A 68 10.18 -5.21 -4.48
C GLU A 68 9.91 -4.05 -3.54
N SER A 69 9.68 -2.87 -4.12
CA SER A 69 9.44 -1.68 -3.31
C SER A 69 8.08 -1.07 -3.58
N ARG A 70 7.54 -0.49 -2.54
CA ARG A 70 6.28 0.24 -2.56
C ARG A 70 6.46 1.60 -1.90
N ASP A 71 5.66 2.54 -2.33
CA ASP A 71 5.48 3.81 -1.66
C ASP A 71 4.36 3.66 -0.63
N PHE A 72 4.75 3.61 0.64
CA PHE A 72 3.80 3.56 1.76
C PHE A 72 3.49 4.99 2.23
N VAL A 73 2.23 5.35 2.22
CA VAL A 73 1.76 6.66 2.67
C VAL A 73 0.84 6.52 3.88
N TYR A 74 1.13 7.27 4.92
CA TYR A 74 0.37 7.20 6.17
C TYR A 74 -1.03 7.81 6.00
N ILE A 75 -2.01 7.26 6.69
CA ILE A 75 -3.42 7.63 6.52
C ILE A 75 -3.68 9.13 6.75
N ASP A 76 -3.04 9.74 7.74
CA ASP A 76 -3.24 11.16 8.04
C ASP A 76 -2.72 12.05 6.91
N ASP A 77 -1.61 11.66 6.26
CA ASP A 77 -1.08 12.38 5.09
C ASP A 77 -2.05 12.30 3.90
N VAL A 78 -2.71 11.16 3.72
CA VAL A 78 -3.75 10.97 2.69
C VAL A 78 -4.98 11.81 2.99
N VAL A 79 -5.39 11.88 4.25
CA VAL A 79 -6.50 12.74 4.71
C VAL A 79 -6.16 14.21 4.44
N GLU A 80 -4.97 14.66 4.84
CA GLU A 80 -4.51 16.01 4.59
C GLU A 80 -4.50 16.36 3.09
N ALA A 81 -3.94 15.48 2.26
CA ALA A 81 -3.93 15.65 0.80
C ALA A 81 -5.35 15.78 0.23
N THR A 82 -6.28 14.96 0.73
CA THR A 82 -7.69 14.97 0.30
C THR A 82 -8.39 16.25 0.72
N VAL A 83 -8.17 16.69 1.96
CA VAL A 83 -8.76 17.94 2.48
C VAL A 83 -8.25 19.15 1.70
N ARG A 84 -6.96 19.19 1.34
CA ARG A 84 -6.43 20.27 0.48
C ARG A 84 -7.08 20.30 -0.89
N ALA A 85 -7.29 19.13 -1.51
CA ALA A 85 -7.98 19.05 -2.80
C ALA A 85 -9.44 19.53 -2.71
N VAL A 86 -10.16 19.18 -1.63
CA VAL A 86 -11.55 19.62 -1.41
C VAL A 86 -11.65 21.14 -1.21
N ASN A 87 -10.70 21.72 -0.48
CA ASN A 87 -10.69 23.17 -0.15
C ASN A 87 -9.91 24.02 -1.18
N TYR A 88 -9.54 23.44 -2.34
CA TYR A 88 -8.78 24.19 -3.33
C TYR A 88 -9.61 25.27 -4.00
N GLU A 89 -9.19 26.53 -3.82
CA GLU A 89 -9.91 27.71 -4.33
C GLU A 89 -9.55 28.08 -5.78
N GLY A 90 -8.47 27.50 -6.33
CA GLY A 90 -8.09 27.73 -7.74
C GLY A 90 -8.93 26.93 -8.72
N HIS A 91 -8.43 26.81 -9.95
CA HIS A 91 -9.04 25.91 -10.95
C HIS A 91 -8.04 24.82 -11.34
N PHE A 92 -8.46 23.56 -11.19
CA PHE A 92 -7.66 22.39 -11.56
C PHE A 92 -8.57 21.23 -12.03
N VAL A 93 -8.20 20.62 -13.14
CA VAL A 93 -8.79 19.37 -13.63
C VAL A 93 -7.64 18.44 -14.01
N GLY A 94 -7.40 17.41 -13.23
CA GLY A 94 -6.28 16.51 -13.48
C GLY A 94 -6.09 15.44 -12.42
N ALA A 95 -5.13 14.55 -12.65
CA ALA A 95 -4.73 13.52 -11.69
C ALA A 95 -3.51 13.96 -10.88
N LEU A 96 -3.52 13.64 -9.59
CA LEU A 96 -2.43 13.89 -8.65
C LEU A 96 -2.06 12.60 -7.94
N ASN A 97 -0.78 12.26 -7.92
CA ASN A 97 -0.31 11.18 -7.08
C ASN A 97 -0.31 11.63 -5.61
N VAL A 98 -0.66 10.71 -4.71
CA VAL A 98 -0.61 10.90 -3.26
C VAL A 98 0.17 9.74 -2.66
N GLY A 99 1.41 10.00 -2.34
CA GLY A 99 2.38 9.05 -1.78
C GLY A 99 3.35 9.76 -0.85
N SER A 100 4.32 9.02 -0.36
CA SER A 100 5.44 9.57 0.40
C SER A 100 6.60 10.04 -0.49
N GLY A 101 6.64 9.56 -1.74
CA GLY A 101 7.78 9.75 -2.63
C GLY A 101 9.00 8.89 -2.26
N HIS A 102 8.85 7.96 -1.33
CA HIS A 102 9.95 7.12 -0.84
C HIS A 102 9.66 5.62 -1.08
N ALA A 103 10.70 4.92 -1.52
CA ALA A 103 10.66 3.48 -1.72
C ALA A 103 10.98 2.73 -0.44
N THR A 104 10.09 1.82 -0.01
CA THR A 104 10.38 0.88 1.08
C THR A 104 10.29 -0.54 0.53
N SER A 105 11.34 -1.36 0.70
CA SER A 105 11.34 -2.75 0.23
C SER A 105 10.48 -3.63 1.12
N VAL A 106 9.94 -4.72 0.54
CA VAL A 106 9.14 -5.72 1.27
C VAL A 106 9.97 -6.37 2.38
N MET A 107 11.27 -6.58 2.13
CA MET A 107 12.21 -7.10 3.14
C MET A 107 12.33 -6.14 4.33
N ALA A 108 12.58 -4.85 4.08
CA ALA A 108 12.70 -3.85 5.15
C ALA A 108 11.41 -3.78 6.00
N VAL A 109 10.25 -3.84 5.37
CA VAL A 109 8.96 -3.90 6.08
C VAL A 109 8.88 -5.11 7.02
N ALA A 110 9.27 -6.30 6.55
CA ALA A 110 9.23 -7.52 7.37
C ALA A 110 10.21 -7.45 8.55
N GLU A 111 11.40 -6.91 8.33
CA GLU A 111 12.43 -6.74 9.37
C GLU A 111 11.99 -5.74 10.45
N GLU A 112 11.43 -4.59 10.07
CA GLU A 112 10.94 -3.59 11.01
C GLU A 112 9.78 -4.12 11.85
N ILE A 113 8.82 -4.83 11.24
CA ILE A 113 7.69 -5.43 11.95
C ILE A 113 8.16 -6.51 12.91
N LYS A 114 9.07 -7.40 12.47
CA LYS A 114 9.67 -8.43 13.32
C LYS A 114 10.39 -7.80 14.52
N ALA A 115 11.18 -6.75 14.29
CA ALA A 115 11.90 -6.04 15.34
C ALA A 115 10.94 -5.39 16.35
N TYR A 116 9.86 -4.76 15.88
CA TYR A 116 8.86 -4.13 16.74
C TYR A 116 8.23 -5.11 17.73
N PHE A 117 7.87 -6.32 17.28
CA PHE A 117 7.26 -7.33 18.13
C PHE A 117 8.28 -8.18 18.91
N ALA A 118 9.59 -7.95 18.73
CA ALA A 118 10.66 -8.83 19.22
C ALA A 118 10.36 -10.31 18.87
N SER A 119 9.84 -10.56 17.67
CA SER A 119 9.32 -11.85 17.23
C SER A 119 10.42 -12.82 16.83
N ASP A 120 10.24 -14.10 17.12
CA ASP A 120 11.09 -15.20 16.64
C ASP A 120 10.76 -15.66 15.22
N SER A 121 9.86 -14.96 14.52
CA SER A 121 9.48 -15.27 13.13
C SER A 121 10.69 -15.41 12.22
N ILE A 122 10.70 -16.47 11.41
CA ILE A 122 11.70 -16.67 10.36
C ILE A 122 11.22 -15.96 9.10
N ILE A 123 12.01 -15.02 8.60
CA ILE A 123 11.76 -14.37 7.29
C ILE A 123 12.39 -15.25 6.21
N LYS A 124 11.59 -15.71 5.26
CA LYS A 124 12.02 -16.60 4.17
C LYS A 124 11.67 -16.01 2.80
N VAL A 125 12.68 -15.80 1.98
CA VAL A 125 12.51 -15.48 0.55
C VAL A 125 12.16 -16.77 -0.21
N THR A 126 11.03 -16.77 -0.95
CA THR A 126 10.50 -17.98 -1.60
C THR A 126 10.86 -18.10 -3.07
N GLY A 127 11.18 -16.99 -3.73
CA GLY A 127 11.34 -16.92 -5.19
C GLY A 127 10.01 -17.08 -5.96
N GLU A 128 8.88 -17.13 -5.27
CA GLU A 128 7.56 -17.13 -5.90
C GLU A 128 7.17 -15.70 -6.27
N PHE A 129 6.37 -15.52 -7.31
CA PHE A 129 5.90 -14.20 -7.74
C PHE A 129 4.44 -14.25 -8.19
N ARG A 130 3.77 -13.11 -8.11
CA ARG A 130 2.41 -12.95 -8.65
C ARG A 130 2.49 -12.43 -10.08
N MET A 131 1.78 -13.09 -10.99
CA MET A 131 1.70 -12.67 -12.38
C MET A 131 1.10 -11.26 -12.49
N GLY A 132 1.88 -10.34 -13.11
CA GLY A 132 1.45 -8.96 -13.33
C GLY A 132 1.60 -8.02 -12.13
N ASP A 133 2.28 -8.45 -11.07
CA ASP A 133 2.66 -7.53 -9.99
C ASP A 133 3.78 -6.59 -10.44
N ILE A 134 3.81 -5.38 -9.89
CA ILE A 134 4.79 -4.34 -10.21
C ILE A 134 5.96 -4.46 -9.26
N ARG A 135 7.19 -4.54 -9.80
CA ARG A 135 8.38 -4.66 -8.95
C ARG A 135 8.63 -3.42 -8.10
N HIS A 136 8.55 -2.24 -8.70
CA HIS A 136 8.77 -0.97 -8.00
C HIS A 136 7.64 0.00 -8.31
N ASN A 137 7.09 0.63 -7.29
CA ASN A 137 6.09 1.68 -7.43
C ASN A 137 6.34 2.80 -6.42
N ILE A 138 6.64 3.99 -6.94
CA ILE A 138 6.95 5.18 -6.15
C ILE A 138 6.21 6.37 -6.79
N ALA A 139 5.58 7.20 -5.98
CA ALA A 139 4.88 8.39 -6.46
C ALA A 139 5.87 9.48 -6.87
N ASP A 140 5.66 10.03 -8.05
CA ASP A 140 6.14 11.38 -8.35
C ASP A 140 5.13 12.39 -7.81
N MET A 141 5.52 13.13 -6.79
CA MET A 141 4.70 14.11 -6.09
C MET A 141 4.78 15.53 -6.68
N SER A 142 5.58 15.74 -7.71
CA SER A 142 5.87 17.07 -8.26
C SER A 142 4.61 17.86 -8.66
N THR A 143 3.66 17.22 -9.34
CA THR A 143 2.41 17.87 -9.74
C THR A 143 1.52 18.17 -8.53
N PHE A 144 1.48 17.27 -7.54
CA PHE A 144 0.75 17.51 -6.30
C PHE A 144 1.27 18.77 -5.59
N GLU A 145 2.60 18.86 -5.44
CA GLU A 145 3.26 19.99 -4.77
C GLU A 145 3.04 21.31 -5.50
N GLN A 146 3.05 21.30 -6.82
CA GLN A 146 2.78 22.49 -7.63
C GLN A 146 1.35 23.00 -7.46
N VAL A 147 0.37 22.11 -7.30
CA VAL A 147 -1.06 22.46 -7.25
C VAL A 147 -1.54 22.71 -5.82
N LEU A 148 -1.17 21.84 -4.89
CA LEU A 148 -1.70 21.80 -3.52
C LEU A 148 -0.67 22.17 -2.44
N GLY A 149 0.56 22.49 -2.86
CA GLY A 149 1.69 22.76 -1.96
C GLY A 149 2.35 21.50 -1.42
N ALA A 150 3.55 21.63 -0.87
CA ALA A 150 4.31 20.52 -0.32
C ALA A 150 3.54 19.82 0.80
N LEU A 151 3.47 18.49 0.71
CA LEU A 151 2.90 17.64 1.75
C LEU A 151 4.02 17.24 2.73
N GLN A 152 3.80 17.49 4.02
CA GLN A 152 4.73 17.03 5.05
C GLN A 152 4.40 15.57 5.38
N VAL A 153 5.10 14.64 4.71
CA VAL A 153 4.84 13.21 4.85
C VAL A 153 5.39 12.65 6.16
N THR A 154 4.61 11.80 6.79
CA THR A 154 5.01 11.05 7.99
C THR A 154 6.10 10.04 7.63
N PRO A 155 7.28 10.04 8.28
CA PRO A 155 8.30 9.02 8.06
C PRO A 155 7.75 7.62 8.27
N PHE A 156 8.14 6.66 7.40
CA PHE A 156 7.57 5.31 7.40
C PHE A 156 7.66 4.62 8.76
N ASN A 157 8.82 4.67 9.42
CA ASN A 157 9.02 4.08 10.75
C ASN A 157 8.09 4.68 11.83
N VAL A 158 7.77 5.97 11.75
CA VAL A 158 6.84 6.64 12.69
C VAL A 158 5.41 6.16 12.45
N GLY A 159 4.94 6.25 11.20
CA GLY A 159 3.59 5.79 10.85
C GLY A 159 3.41 4.28 11.07
N LEU A 160 4.46 3.48 10.80
CA LEU A 160 4.47 2.04 11.09
C LEU A 160 4.31 1.79 12.59
N GLY A 161 5.01 2.53 13.45
CA GLY A 161 4.85 2.44 14.90
C GLY A 161 3.39 2.66 15.32
N HIS A 162 2.75 3.74 14.87
CA HIS A 162 1.33 4.00 15.16
C HIS A 162 0.40 2.89 14.67
N PHE A 163 0.66 2.34 13.48
CA PHE A 163 -0.10 1.22 12.95
C PHE A 163 0.06 -0.04 13.81
N LEU A 164 1.29 -0.37 14.23
CA LEU A 164 1.59 -1.57 15.00
C LEU A 164 1.06 -1.46 16.44
N ASP A 165 1.13 -0.28 17.08
CA ASP A 165 0.50 -0.02 18.38
C ASP A 165 -1.00 -0.29 18.31
N TRP A 166 -1.67 0.25 17.30
CA TRP A 166 -3.10 0.01 17.09
C TRP A 166 -3.39 -1.46 16.79
N ALA A 167 -2.61 -2.10 15.90
CA ALA A 167 -2.79 -3.49 15.52
C ALA A 167 -2.60 -4.44 16.72
N SER A 168 -1.70 -4.11 17.64
CA SER A 168 -1.45 -4.88 18.87
C SER A 168 -2.67 -4.97 19.78
N ALA A 169 -3.50 -3.92 19.79
CA ALA A 169 -4.73 -3.87 20.55
C ALA A 169 -5.90 -4.62 19.89
N GLN A 170 -5.76 -5.05 18.64
CA GLN A 170 -6.78 -5.80 17.93
C GLN A 170 -6.65 -7.31 18.17
N PRO A 171 -7.74 -8.10 18.08
CA PRO A 171 -7.65 -9.54 18.11
C PRO A 171 -6.68 -10.06 17.05
N ALA A 172 -5.88 -11.08 17.38
CA ALA A 172 -5.06 -11.76 16.40
C ALA A 172 -5.97 -12.52 15.41
N GLU A 173 -5.65 -12.41 14.12
CA GLU A 173 -6.42 -13.08 13.08
C GLU A 173 -5.81 -14.43 12.70
N ASP A 174 -6.67 -15.39 12.38
CA ASP A 174 -6.25 -16.70 11.91
C ASP A 174 -5.60 -16.61 10.52
N LYS A 175 -4.50 -17.31 10.34
CA LYS A 175 -3.76 -17.44 9.06
C LYS A 175 -4.60 -18.06 7.93
N SER A 176 -5.70 -18.72 8.24
CA SER A 176 -6.52 -19.47 7.28
C SER A 176 -7.03 -18.62 6.12
N ALA A 177 -7.39 -17.35 6.36
CA ALA A 177 -7.87 -16.44 5.32
C ALA A 177 -6.76 -16.09 4.33
N TYR A 178 -5.55 -15.82 4.82
CA TYR A 178 -4.37 -15.55 3.98
C TYR A 178 -4.00 -16.79 3.15
N LEU A 179 -3.89 -17.96 3.77
CA LEU A 179 -3.56 -19.20 3.08
C LEU A 179 -4.58 -19.56 1.99
N ARG A 180 -5.89 -19.32 2.24
CA ARG A 180 -6.92 -19.52 1.22
C ARG A 180 -6.72 -18.59 0.03
N SER A 181 -6.38 -17.32 0.25
CA SER A 181 -6.14 -16.37 -0.85
C SER A 181 -4.93 -16.75 -1.69
N VAL A 182 -3.84 -17.21 -1.07
CA VAL A 182 -2.65 -17.72 -1.77
C VAL A 182 -2.99 -18.96 -2.59
N SER A 183 -3.72 -19.92 -1.99
CA SER A 183 -4.17 -21.13 -2.67
C SER A 183 -5.09 -20.82 -3.86
N GLU A 184 -5.99 -19.85 -3.73
CA GLU A 184 -6.85 -19.40 -4.82
C GLU A 184 -6.05 -18.79 -5.98
N LEU A 185 -5.07 -17.93 -5.68
CA LEU A 185 -4.19 -17.36 -6.71
C LEU A 185 -3.40 -18.45 -7.44
N ALA A 186 -2.86 -19.43 -6.70
CA ALA A 186 -2.14 -20.55 -7.27
C ALA A 186 -3.05 -21.42 -8.17
N SER A 187 -4.27 -21.73 -7.71
CA SER A 187 -5.25 -22.53 -8.48
C SER A 187 -5.70 -21.86 -9.79
N ARG A 188 -5.66 -20.52 -9.82
CA ARG A 188 -5.97 -19.71 -11.01
C ARG A 188 -4.77 -19.50 -11.94
N GLY A 189 -3.60 -20.08 -11.64
CA GLY A 189 -2.38 -19.91 -12.43
C GLY A 189 -1.79 -18.49 -12.35
N LEU A 190 -2.11 -17.73 -11.29
CA LEU A 190 -1.62 -16.37 -11.07
C LEU A 190 -0.36 -16.30 -10.20
N MET A 191 0.18 -17.45 -9.80
CA MET A 191 1.45 -17.59 -9.10
C MET A 191 2.47 -18.29 -10.00
N GLY A 192 3.67 -17.77 -10.05
CA GLY A 192 4.84 -18.37 -10.70
C GLY A 192 5.97 -18.59 -9.71
N LYS A 193 7.01 -19.29 -10.13
CA LYS A 193 8.24 -19.47 -9.37
C LYS A 193 9.42 -19.20 -10.29
N THR A 194 10.35 -18.36 -9.84
CA THR A 194 11.61 -18.16 -10.55
C THR A 194 12.36 -19.48 -10.56
N SER A 195 12.60 -20.04 -11.75
CA SER A 195 13.56 -21.14 -11.88
C SER A 195 14.93 -20.60 -11.50
N ASN A 196 15.52 -21.15 -10.45
CA ASN A 196 16.93 -20.91 -10.15
C ASN A 196 17.75 -21.26 -11.41
N GLN A 197 18.31 -20.24 -12.06
CA GLN A 197 19.41 -20.42 -12.99
C GLN A 197 20.72 -20.33 -12.22
#